data_d64071450de9dbb91701368725075a80
#
_entry.id   d64071450de9dbb91701368725075a80
#
_cell.length_a   1.000
_cell.length_b   1.000
_cell.length_c   1.000
_cell.angle_alpha   90.00
_cell.angle_beta   90.00
_cell.angle_gamma   90.00
#
_symmetry.space_group_name_H-M   'P 1'
#
loop_
_entity.id
_entity.type
_entity.pdbx_description
1 polymer ?
#
loop_
_entity_poly.entity_id
_entity_poly.type
_entity_poly.pdbx_seq_one_letter_code
_entity_poly.pdbx_strand_id
1 'polypeptide(L)'
;MKTEIVAALNTHLSLELRAWYEYSAMALWFERSDLPGFAAFMETQATEELAHAHRVIDHLTERDQTAILPALDRPKGEYDSPRDAL
;
A
#
# COMPACT_ATOMS: atom_id res chain seq x y z
N MET A 1 -13.52 -19.83 9.07
CA MET A 1 -13.84 -18.99 7.89
C MET A 1 -13.85 -19.84 6.63
N LYS A 2 -14.66 -19.44 5.66
CA LYS A 2 -14.67 -20.12 4.37
C LYS A 2 -13.39 -19.83 3.60
N THR A 3 -12.88 -20.82 2.87
CA THR A 3 -11.65 -20.73 2.10
C THR A 3 -11.68 -19.55 1.11
N GLU A 4 -12.82 -19.34 0.44
CA GLU A 4 -12.97 -18.25 -0.53
C GLU A 4 -12.84 -16.88 0.14
N ILE A 5 -13.34 -16.75 1.38
CA ILE A 5 -13.25 -15.48 2.13
C ILE A 5 -11.81 -15.23 2.54
N VAL A 6 -11.11 -16.26 3.02
CA VAL A 6 -9.69 -16.14 3.38
C VAL A 6 -8.86 -15.73 2.17
N ALA A 7 -9.10 -16.37 1.01
CA ALA A 7 -8.40 -16.03 -0.22
C ALA A 7 -8.68 -14.59 -0.65
N ALA A 8 -9.94 -14.15 -0.58
CA ALA A 8 -10.32 -12.78 -0.93
C ALA A 8 -9.66 -11.75 -0.01
N LEU A 9 -9.59 -12.03 1.29
CA LEU A 9 -8.93 -11.15 2.25
C LEU A 9 -7.43 -11.06 1.99
N ASN A 10 -6.78 -12.17 1.65
CA ASN A 10 -5.36 -12.15 1.31
C ASN A 10 -5.10 -11.41 0.00
N THR A 11 -5.99 -11.50 -0.97
CA THR A 11 -5.92 -10.70 -2.20
C THR A 11 -6.04 -9.21 -1.86
N HIS A 12 -6.98 -8.86 -1.01
CA HIS A 12 -7.17 -7.48 -0.57
C HIS A 12 -5.93 -6.95 0.18
N LEU A 13 -5.37 -7.76 1.06
CA LEU A 13 -4.12 -7.43 1.76
C LEU A 13 -3.00 -7.12 0.77
N SER A 14 -2.87 -7.94 -0.26
CA SER A 14 -1.87 -7.73 -1.32
C SER A 14 -2.04 -6.38 -2.01
N LEU A 15 -3.29 -6.01 -2.33
CA LEU A 15 -3.59 -4.72 -2.98
C LEU A 15 -3.29 -3.54 -2.05
N GLU A 16 -3.61 -3.64 -0.76
CA GLU A 16 -3.34 -2.59 0.21
C GLU A 16 -1.84 -2.37 0.39
N LEU A 17 -1.07 -3.46 0.48
CA LEU A 17 0.39 -3.37 0.63
C LEU A 17 1.05 -2.81 -0.61
N ARG A 18 0.55 -3.17 -1.80
CA ARG A 18 1.03 -2.60 -3.05
C ARG A 18 0.75 -1.11 -3.10
N ALA A 19 -0.44 -0.68 -2.71
CA ALA A 19 -0.82 0.72 -2.69
C ALA A 19 0.08 1.51 -1.72
N TRP A 20 0.33 0.96 -0.52
CA TRP A 20 1.26 1.56 0.44
C TRP A 20 2.64 1.79 -0.19
N TYR A 21 3.16 0.78 -0.88
CA TYR A 21 4.50 0.82 -1.47
C TYR A 21 4.58 1.86 -2.60
N GLU A 22 3.58 1.87 -3.47
CA GLU A 22 3.50 2.82 -4.58
C GLU A 22 3.32 4.26 -4.11
N TYR A 23 2.44 4.51 -3.13
CA TYR A 23 2.29 5.84 -2.55
C TYR A 23 3.57 6.32 -1.86
N SER A 24 4.28 5.40 -1.20
CA SER A 24 5.57 5.72 -0.57
C SER A 24 6.60 6.15 -1.62
N ALA A 25 6.64 5.47 -2.76
CA ALA A 25 7.54 5.83 -3.86
C ALA A 25 7.19 7.20 -4.44
N MET A 26 5.90 7.49 -4.61
CA MET A 26 5.43 8.80 -5.08
C MET A 26 5.83 9.90 -4.11
N ALA A 27 5.67 9.66 -2.79
CA ALA A 27 6.06 10.63 -1.77
C ALA A 27 7.54 10.97 -1.86
N LEU A 28 8.40 9.95 -2.02
CA LEU A 28 9.84 10.15 -2.16
C LEU A 28 10.19 10.94 -3.42
N TRP A 29 9.50 10.68 -4.53
CA TRP A 29 9.73 11.41 -5.77
C TRP A 29 9.31 12.88 -5.65
N PHE A 30 8.14 13.15 -5.06
CA PHE A 30 7.68 14.52 -4.82
C PHE A 30 8.65 15.29 -3.92
N GLU A 31 9.21 14.61 -2.92
CA GLU A 31 10.22 15.21 -2.03
C GLU A 31 11.47 15.63 -2.81
N ARG A 32 11.97 14.75 -3.68
CA ARG A 32 13.14 15.03 -4.53
C ARG A 32 12.85 16.13 -5.56
N SER A 33 11.59 16.30 -5.92
CA SER A 33 11.15 17.28 -6.93
C SER A 33 10.76 18.61 -6.29
N ASP A 34 11.03 18.79 -5.01
CA ASP A 34 10.75 20.04 -4.29
C ASP A 34 9.26 20.38 -4.23
N LEU A 35 8.43 19.35 -4.06
CA LEU A 35 6.97 19.47 -3.97
C LEU A 35 6.47 18.92 -2.64
N PRO A 36 6.79 19.59 -1.50
CA PRO A 36 6.52 19.02 -0.18
C PRO A 36 5.03 18.83 0.13
N GLY A 37 4.16 19.64 -0.45
CA GLY A 37 2.72 19.49 -0.25
C GLY A 37 2.20 18.17 -0.84
N PHE A 38 2.63 17.84 -2.06
CA PHE A 38 2.28 16.58 -2.69
C PHE A 38 2.93 15.40 -1.96
N ALA A 39 4.18 15.56 -1.51
CA ALA A 39 4.88 14.54 -0.75
C ALA A 39 4.12 14.20 0.54
N ALA A 40 3.69 15.21 1.28
CA ALA A 40 2.92 15.02 2.52
C ALA A 40 1.58 14.33 2.26
N PHE A 41 0.90 14.67 1.18
CA PHE A 41 -0.35 14.04 0.79
C PHE A 41 -0.14 12.53 0.51
N MET A 42 0.91 12.20 -0.24
CA MET A 42 1.20 10.80 -0.57
C MET A 42 1.64 9.99 0.65
N GLU A 43 2.36 10.59 1.58
CA GLU A 43 2.72 9.95 2.85
C GLU A 43 1.48 9.62 3.67
N THR A 44 0.50 10.53 3.70
CA THR A 44 -0.78 10.30 4.38
C THR A 44 -1.52 9.13 3.76
N GLN A 45 -1.58 9.08 2.42
CA GLN A 45 -2.22 7.97 1.70
C GLN A 45 -1.50 6.64 1.99
N ALA A 46 -0.18 6.64 1.98
CA ALA A 46 0.61 5.44 2.29
C ALA A 46 0.31 4.94 3.70
N THR A 47 0.27 5.82 4.67
CA THR A 47 -0.02 5.49 6.07
C THR A 47 -1.42 4.88 6.21
N GLU A 48 -2.42 5.43 5.51
CA GLU A 48 -3.78 4.90 5.53
C GLU A 48 -3.85 3.50 4.94
N GLU A 49 -3.17 3.26 3.81
CA GLU A 49 -3.16 1.94 3.18
C GLU A 49 -2.49 0.90 4.08
N LEU A 50 -1.41 1.27 4.76
CA LEU A 50 -0.75 0.38 5.70
C LEU A 50 -1.64 0.04 6.89
N ALA A 51 -2.39 1.01 7.40
CA ALA A 51 -3.36 0.79 8.47
C ALA A 51 -4.46 -0.19 8.03
N HIS A 52 -4.95 -0.05 6.79
CA HIS A 52 -5.93 -0.99 6.22
C HIS A 52 -5.34 -2.41 6.13
N ALA A 53 -4.09 -2.52 5.69
CA ALA A 53 -3.40 -3.81 5.61
C ALA A 53 -3.32 -4.47 6.99
N HIS A 54 -2.97 -3.72 8.02
CA HIS A 54 -2.90 -4.24 9.39
C HIS A 54 -4.26 -4.72 9.89
N ARG A 55 -5.35 -4.04 9.54
CA ARG A 55 -6.70 -4.50 9.91
C ARG A 55 -7.03 -5.84 9.29
N VAL A 56 -6.65 -6.06 8.04
CA VAL A 56 -6.86 -7.34 7.36
C VAL A 56 -6.05 -8.43 8.04
N ILE A 57 -4.79 -8.15 8.36
CA ILE A 57 -3.90 -9.10 9.05
C ILE A 57 -4.52 -9.49 10.41
N ASP A 58 -4.94 -8.50 11.19
CA ASP A 58 -5.51 -8.74 12.51
C ASP A 58 -6.81 -9.55 12.42
N HIS A 59 -7.65 -9.25 11.44
CA HIS A 59 -8.89 -9.96 11.21
C HIS A 59 -8.65 -11.44 10.95
N LEU A 60 -7.67 -11.76 10.10
CA LEU A 60 -7.29 -13.12 9.78
C LEU A 60 -6.68 -13.84 10.99
N THR A 61 -5.72 -13.17 11.64
CA THR A 61 -4.97 -13.76 12.77
C THR A 61 -5.89 -14.08 13.95
N GLU A 62 -6.82 -13.17 14.27
CA GLU A 62 -7.78 -13.36 15.34
C GLU A 62 -8.70 -14.56 15.10
N ARG A 63 -8.82 -15.02 13.87
CA ARG A 63 -9.66 -16.15 13.47
C ARG A 63 -8.84 -17.38 13.11
N ASP A 64 -7.60 -17.44 13.56
CA ASP A 64 -6.65 -18.55 13.30
C ASP A 64 -6.45 -18.80 11.81
N GLN A 65 -6.53 -17.75 10.99
CA GLN A 65 -6.24 -17.85 9.56
C GLN A 65 -4.87 -17.26 9.27
N THR A 66 -4.25 -17.68 8.18
CA THR A 66 -2.92 -17.21 7.81
C THR A 66 -3.03 -15.97 6.92
N ALA A 67 -2.45 -14.86 7.38
CA ALA A 67 -2.22 -13.69 6.54
C ALA A 67 -0.96 -13.96 5.71
N ILE A 68 -1.06 -13.81 4.39
CA ILE A 68 0.04 -14.10 3.48
C ILE A 68 0.55 -12.77 2.92
N LEU A 69 1.83 -12.48 3.23
CA LEU A 69 2.47 -11.29 2.68
C LEU A 69 2.88 -11.57 1.23
N PRO A 70 2.52 -10.69 0.30
CA PRO A 70 2.84 -10.90 -1.10
C PRO A 70 4.27 -10.52 -1.43
N ALA A 71 4.78 -11.03 -2.55
CA ALA A 71 5.92 -10.41 -3.20
C ALA A 71 5.43 -9.10 -3.84
N LEU A 72 6.16 -8.02 -3.64
CA LEU A 72 5.83 -6.72 -4.22
C LEU A 72 6.94 -6.32 -5.19
N ASP A 73 6.55 -5.97 -6.40
CA ASP A 73 7.49 -5.44 -7.38
C ASP A 73 7.99 -4.07 -6.91
N ARG A 74 9.25 -3.77 -7.22
CA ARG A 74 9.81 -2.46 -6.94
C ARG A 74 8.93 -1.41 -7.63
N PRO A 75 8.46 -0.38 -6.90
CA PRO A 75 7.60 0.62 -7.51
C PRO A 75 8.38 1.53 -8.43
N LYS A 76 7.67 2.19 -9.35
CA LYS A 76 8.25 3.21 -10.22
C LYS A 76 8.87 4.30 -9.35
N GLY A 77 10.14 4.63 -9.60
CA GLY A 77 10.87 5.62 -8.81
C GLY A 77 10.98 7.00 -9.44
N GLU A 78 10.59 7.10 -10.72
CA GLU A 78 10.70 8.33 -11.50
C GLU A 78 9.41 8.59 -12.25
N TYR A 79 9.06 9.87 -12.39
CA TYR A 79 7.87 10.30 -13.12
C TYR A 79 8.26 11.49 -13.99
N ASP A 80 7.66 11.62 -15.17
CA ASP A 80 7.97 12.71 -16.09
C ASP A 80 7.46 14.06 -15.59
N SER A 81 6.37 14.03 -14.82
CA SER A 81 5.76 15.23 -14.26
C SER A 81 4.94 14.86 -13.01
N PRO A 82 4.58 15.85 -12.17
CA PRO A 82 3.67 15.60 -11.04
C PRO A 82 2.35 14.98 -11.45
N ARG A 83 1.86 15.33 -12.64
CA ARG A 83 0.62 14.76 -13.18
C ARG A 83 0.75 13.24 -13.39
N ASP A 84 1.90 12.76 -13.84
CA ASP A 84 2.15 11.34 -14.08
C ASP A 84 2.16 10.55 -12.78
N ALA A 85 2.57 11.17 -11.68
CA ALA A 85 2.58 10.53 -10.37
C ALA A 85 1.17 10.43 -9.77
N LEU A 86 0.27 11.33 -10.13
CA LEU A 86 -1.10 11.34 -9.61
C LEU A 86 -2.02 10.43 -10.43
#